data_bae550e8ecd8257d8d7750aa82d325d5
#
_entry.id   bae550e8ecd8257d8d7750aa82d325d5
#
_cell.length_a   1.000
_cell.length_b   1.000
_cell.length_c   1.000
_cell.angle_alpha   90.00
_cell.angle_beta   90.00
_cell.angle_gamma   90.00
#
_symmetry.space_group_name_H-M   'P 1'
#
loop_
_entity.id
_entity.type
_entity.pdbx_description
1 polymer ?
#
loop_
_entity_poly.entity_id
_entity_poly.type
_entity_poly.pdbx_seq_one_letter_code
_entity_poly.pdbx_strand_id
1 'polypeptide(L)'
;MGMRVEYTYDKKHIELKETTNGNDIEFFITLLNSELKKNLMKVRQYFDDNRVLTDIHYYIHPNNNYQVIVRNDFYNEFIIQLFRQQLLKEIKWT
;
A
#
# COMPACT_ATOMS: atom_id res chain seq x y z
N MET A 1 17.12 11.97 -11.92
CA MET A 1 15.93 12.58 -11.41
C MET A 1 14.75 11.61 -11.38
N GLY A 2 14.24 11.35 -10.23
CA GLY A 2 13.16 10.38 -10.09
C GLY A 2 11.80 10.96 -10.44
N MET A 3 10.91 10.10 -10.88
CA MET A 3 9.52 10.46 -11.03
C MET A 3 8.85 10.44 -9.66
N ARG A 4 7.98 11.39 -9.44
CA ARG A 4 7.20 11.47 -8.23
C ARG A 4 5.85 10.82 -8.48
N VAL A 5 5.40 10.01 -7.53
CA VAL A 5 4.07 9.40 -7.59
C VAL A 5 3.13 10.20 -6.69
N GLU A 6 2.02 10.60 -7.25
CA GLU A 6 0.94 11.21 -6.50
C GLU A 6 -0.28 10.33 -6.62
N TYR A 7 -1.02 10.18 -5.54
CA TYR A 7 -2.22 9.35 -5.54
C TYR A 7 -3.30 9.97 -4.68
N THR A 8 -4.55 9.58 -4.98
CA THR A 8 -5.70 10.00 -4.19
C THR A 8 -6.48 8.77 -3.75
N TYR A 9 -7.20 8.91 -2.66
CA TYR A 9 -8.06 7.86 -2.13
C TYR A 9 -9.29 8.48 -1.47
N ASP A 10 -10.30 7.65 -1.22
CA ASP A 10 -11.53 8.10 -0.58
C ASP A 10 -11.34 8.15 0.93
N LYS A 11 -11.22 9.35 1.45
CA LYS A 11 -10.96 9.59 2.88
C LYS A 11 -12.09 9.13 3.79
N LYS A 12 -13.24 8.82 3.23
CA LYS A 12 -14.34 8.25 4.00
C LYS A 12 -14.15 6.76 4.27
N HIS A 13 -13.33 6.10 3.49
CA HIS A 13 -13.17 4.65 3.56
C HIS A 13 -11.78 4.20 3.96
N ILE A 14 -10.77 5.04 3.76
CA ILE A 14 -9.39 4.65 4.02
C ILE A 14 -8.57 5.87 4.45
N GLU A 15 -7.61 5.64 5.34
CA GLU A 15 -6.55 6.59 5.64
C GLU A 15 -5.24 5.93 5.29
N LEU A 16 -4.38 6.68 4.61
CA LEU A 16 -3.10 6.18 4.17
C LEU A 16 -2.03 7.22 4.46
N LYS A 17 -0.99 6.79 5.16
CA LYS A 17 0.18 7.63 5.41
C LYS A 17 1.42 6.85 5.06
N GLU A 18 2.43 7.54 4.55
CA GLU A 18 3.70 6.90 4.28
C GLU A 18 4.85 7.70 4.84
N THR A 19 5.88 6.99 5.27
CA THR A 19 7.09 7.56 5.86
C THR A 19 8.30 6.84 5.26
N THR A 20 9.28 7.60 4.81
CA THR A 20 10.52 7.02 4.32
C THR A 20 11.45 6.71 5.50
N ASN A 21 12.00 5.51 5.49
CA ASN A 21 12.91 5.06 6.53
C ASN A 21 14.07 4.30 5.87
N GLY A 22 15.17 5.01 5.60
CA GLY A 22 16.30 4.42 4.90
C GLY A 22 15.92 4.00 3.49
N ASN A 23 16.10 2.72 3.19
CA ASN A 23 15.75 2.14 1.89
C ASN A 23 14.32 1.63 1.84
N ASP A 24 13.57 1.82 2.93
CA ASP A 24 12.20 1.32 3.04
C ASP A 24 11.22 2.46 3.12
N ILE A 25 9.99 2.16 2.73
CA ILE A 25 8.87 3.07 2.90
C ILE A 25 7.84 2.36 3.74
N GLU A 26 7.44 2.99 4.85
CA GLU A 26 6.43 2.44 5.73
C GLU A 26 5.09 3.07 5.40
N PHE A 27 4.10 2.21 5.15
CA PHE A 27 2.73 2.63 4.95
C PHE A 27 1.91 2.31 6.18
N PHE A 28 1.16 3.29 6.64
CA PHE A 28 0.19 3.10 7.72
C PHE A 28 -1.18 3.24 7.11
N ILE A 29 -1.91 2.14 7.09
CA ILE A 29 -3.21 2.05 6.43
C ILE A 29 -4.27 1.79 7.47
N THR A 30 -5.27 2.65 7.55
CA THR A 30 -6.43 2.45 8.40
C THR A 30 -7.64 2.26 7.50
N LEU A 31 -8.31 1.11 7.63
CA LEU A 31 -9.52 0.83 6.88
C LEU A 31 -10.72 1.31 7.68
N LEU A 32 -11.32 2.40 7.25
CA LEU A 32 -12.53 2.93 7.88
C LEU A 32 -13.77 2.15 7.44
N ASN A 33 -13.68 1.51 6.28
CA ASN A 33 -14.70 0.59 5.78
C ASN A 33 -14.12 -0.82 5.82
N SER A 34 -14.65 -1.66 6.68
CA SER A 34 -14.13 -3.02 6.86
C SER A 34 -14.28 -3.91 5.62
N GLU A 35 -15.14 -3.53 4.68
CA GLU A 35 -15.28 -4.27 3.43
C GLU A 35 -14.04 -4.20 2.57
N LEU A 36 -13.19 -3.20 2.77
CA LEU A 36 -11.93 -3.06 2.03
C LEU A 36 -10.86 -4.03 2.50
N LYS A 37 -11.11 -4.74 3.59
CA LYS A 37 -10.15 -5.71 4.13
C LYS A 37 -9.76 -6.75 3.09
N LYS A 38 -10.73 -7.30 2.37
CA LYS A 38 -10.43 -8.31 1.34
C LYS A 38 -9.66 -7.70 0.17
N ASN A 39 -9.87 -6.41 -0.13
CA ASN A 39 -9.09 -5.75 -1.17
C ASN A 39 -7.61 -5.65 -0.77
N LEU A 40 -7.35 -5.27 0.48
CA LEU A 40 -5.99 -5.20 0.98
C LEU A 40 -5.34 -6.58 1.05
N MET A 41 -6.12 -7.62 1.41
CA MET A 41 -5.62 -8.99 1.43
C MET A 41 -5.21 -9.47 0.04
N LYS A 42 -5.88 -9.02 -1.01
CA LYS A 42 -5.49 -9.36 -2.37
C LYS A 42 -4.17 -8.71 -2.76
N VAL A 43 -3.90 -7.51 -2.26
CA VAL A 43 -2.60 -6.87 -2.47
C VAL A 43 -1.52 -7.72 -1.81
N ARG A 44 -1.74 -8.12 -0.57
CA ARG A 44 -0.80 -8.98 0.15
C ARG A 44 -0.56 -10.29 -0.61
N GLN A 45 -1.64 -10.92 -1.08
CA GLN A 45 -1.54 -12.18 -1.79
C GLN A 45 -0.73 -12.06 -3.07
N TYR A 46 -0.89 -10.94 -3.78
CA TYR A 46 -0.11 -10.70 -5.00
C TYR A 46 1.39 -10.79 -4.71
N PHE A 47 1.84 -10.16 -3.64
CA PHE A 47 3.25 -10.17 -3.30
C PHE A 47 3.70 -11.50 -2.68
N ASP A 48 2.84 -12.17 -1.95
CA ASP A 48 3.13 -13.49 -1.40
C ASP A 48 3.31 -14.52 -2.52
N ASP A 49 2.51 -14.42 -3.57
CA ASP A 49 2.57 -15.35 -4.70
C ASP A 49 3.74 -15.05 -5.63
N ASN A 50 4.25 -13.84 -5.60
CA ASN A 50 5.32 -13.40 -6.49
C ASN A 50 6.63 -13.31 -5.71
N ARG A 51 7.33 -14.43 -5.62
CA ARG A 51 8.52 -14.55 -4.76
C ARG A 51 9.68 -13.67 -5.15
N VAL A 52 9.68 -13.14 -6.35
CA VAL A 52 10.71 -12.21 -6.80
C VAL A 52 10.55 -10.85 -6.12
N LEU A 53 9.33 -10.55 -5.63
CA LEU A 53 9.00 -9.27 -5.00
C LEU A 53 8.76 -9.48 -3.51
N THR A 54 9.71 -10.09 -2.81
CA THR A 54 9.46 -10.60 -1.45
C THR A 54 9.78 -9.64 -0.32
N ASP A 55 10.33 -8.47 -0.60
CA ASP A 55 10.75 -7.54 0.46
C ASP A 55 9.62 -6.62 0.89
N ILE A 56 8.46 -7.22 1.21
CA ILE A 56 7.30 -6.51 1.72
C ILE A 56 6.83 -7.22 2.98
N HIS A 57 6.73 -6.46 4.06
CA HIS A 57 6.31 -7.00 5.35
C HIS A 57 5.00 -6.37 5.78
N TYR A 58 4.05 -7.22 6.18
CA TYR A 58 2.73 -6.79 6.64
C TYR A 58 2.59 -7.04 8.13
N TYR A 59 2.16 -6.03 8.83
CA TYR A 59 1.85 -6.13 10.26
C TYR A 59 0.39 -5.72 10.47
N ILE A 60 -0.38 -6.60 11.09
CA ILE A 60 -1.79 -6.36 11.35
C ILE A 60 -1.93 -5.89 12.79
N HIS A 61 -2.52 -4.73 12.97
CA HIS A 61 -2.76 -4.13 14.28
C HIS A 61 -4.26 -4.08 14.57
N PRO A 62 -4.67 -3.88 15.83
CA PRO A 62 -6.09 -3.78 16.18
C PRO A 62 -6.78 -2.63 15.45
N ASN A 63 -8.11 -2.71 15.36
CA ASN A 63 -8.97 -1.64 14.82
C ASN A 63 -8.74 -1.35 13.36
N ASN A 64 -8.51 -2.40 12.55
CA ASN A 64 -8.32 -2.29 11.10
C ASN A 64 -7.14 -1.40 10.71
N ASN A 65 -6.11 -1.39 11.53
CA ASN A 65 -4.87 -0.70 11.26
C ASN A 65 -3.84 -1.69 10.72
N TYR A 66 -3.15 -1.28 9.66
CA TYR A 66 -2.15 -2.11 9.02
C TYR A 66 -0.88 -1.31 8.82
N GLN A 67 0.24 -1.95 9.04
CA GLN A 67 1.55 -1.36 8.76
C GLN A 67 2.21 -2.22 7.71
N VAL A 68 2.62 -1.60 6.61
CA VAL A 68 3.26 -2.31 5.52
C VAL A 68 4.61 -1.66 5.26
N ILE A 69 5.66 -2.46 5.32
CA ILE A 69 7.01 -1.98 5.06
C ILE A 69 7.41 -2.47 3.68
N VAL A 70 7.65 -1.54 2.78
CA VAL A 70 7.93 -1.80 1.37
C VAL A 70 9.31 -1.29 1.04
N ARG A 71 10.14 -2.15 0.46
CA ARG A 71 11.43 -1.71 0.00
C ARG A 71 11.26 -0.68 -1.12
N ASN A 72 12.11 0.32 -1.14
CA ASN A 72 12.01 1.42 -2.11
C ASN A 72 11.94 0.92 -3.56
N ASP A 73 12.64 -0.18 -3.86
CA ASP A 73 12.64 -0.77 -5.20
C ASP A 73 11.26 -1.24 -5.66
N PHE A 74 10.38 -1.55 -4.71
CA PHE A 74 9.04 -2.07 -5.01
C PHE A 74 7.92 -1.08 -4.70
N TYR A 75 8.29 0.17 -4.47
CA TYR A 75 7.31 1.20 -4.13
C TYR A 75 6.25 1.35 -5.22
N ASN A 76 6.68 1.48 -6.47
CA ASN A 76 5.74 1.67 -7.58
C ASN A 76 4.81 0.45 -7.74
N GLU A 77 5.37 -0.76 -7.61
CA GLU A 77 4.56 -1.98 -7.68
C GLU A 77 3.49 -2.00 -6.60
N PHE A 78 3.85 -1.61 -5.38
CA PHE A 78 2.92 -1.60 -4.27
C PHE A 78 1.79 -0.59 -4.54
N ILE A 79 2.13 0.61 -4.98
CA ILE A 79 1.14 1.65 -5.29
C ILE A 79 0.20 1.18 -6.42
N ILE A 80 0.75 0.56 -7.45
CA ILE A 80 -0.05 0.04 -8.57
C ILE A 80 -1.03 -1.02 -8.06
N GLN A 81 -0.59 -1.91 -7.18
CA GLN A 81 -1.47 -2.95 -6.65
C GLN A 81 -2.57 -2.36 -5.75
N LEU A 82 -2.25 -1.34 -4.98
CA LEU A 82 -3.29 -0.64 -4.22
C LEU A 82 -4.35 -0.06 -5.15
N PHE A 83 -3.92 0.51 -6.26
CA PHE A 83 -4.83 1.06 -7.25
C PHE A 83 -5.68 -0.03 -7.92
N ARG A 84 -5.06 -1.14 -8.30
CA ARG A 84 -5.75 -2.26 -8.93
C ARG A 84 -6.82 -2.85 -8.05
N GLN A 85 -6.60 -2.86 -6.74
CA GLN A 85 -7.57 -3.39 -5.78
C GLN A 85 -8.51 -2.30 -5.25
N GLN A 86 -8.55 -1.16 -5.95
CA GLN A 86 -9.50 -0.07 -5.67
C GLN A 86 -9.33 0.59 -4.31
N LEU A 87 -8.14 0.49 -3.74
CA LEU A 87 -7.81 1.20 -2.51
C LEU A 87 -7.38 2.64 -2.80
N LEU A 88 -6.95 2.92 -4.01
CA LEU A 88 -6.65 4.25 -4.50
C LEU A 88 -7.58 4.61 -5.64
N LYS A 89 -7.88 5.89 -5.78
CA LYS A 89 -8.74 6.40 -6.84
C LYS A 89 -7.98 6.78 -8.09
N GLU A 90 -6.82 7.42 -7.91
CA GLU A 90 -6.01 7.90 -9.00
C GLU A 90 -4.54 7.74 -8.67
N ILE A 91 -3.75 7.54 -9.71
CA ILE A 91 -2.29 7.58 -9.61
C ILE A 91 -1.79 8.50 -10.72
N LYS A 92 -0.84 9.36 -10.36
CA LYS A 92 -0.16 10.23 -11.31
C LYS A 92 1.34 10.11 -11.13
N TRP A 93 2.05 10.06 -12.25
CA TRP A 93 3.50 10.17 -12.26
C TRP A 93 3.87 11.56 -12.75
N THR A 94 4.61 12.30 -11.94
CA THR A 94 5.02 13.67 -12.29
C THR A 94 6.53 13.81 -12.24
#